data_e7ff86ddaed564de59c6a82a45849ac7
#
_entry.id   e7ff86ddaed564de59c6a82a45849ac7
#
_cell.length_a   1.000
_cell.length_b   1.000
_cell.length_c   1.000
_cell.angle_alpha   90.00
_cell.angle_beta   90.00
_cell.angle_gamma   90.00
#
_symmetry.space_group_name_H-M   'P 1'
#
loop_
_entity.id
_entity.type
_entity.pdbx_description
1 polymer ?
#
loop_
_entity_poly.entity_id
_entity_poly.type
_entity_poly.pdbx_seq_one_letter_code
_entity_poly.pdbx_strand_id
1 'polypeptide(L)'
;MLHSHPLRIAVLFAGTLLLASPAYAGGGGWLIKPLGLMLGGAMLITLVLSKIQQTSILSFIAMGVVMGLAIGGYEEDYLLAHFPGLDAIVSGFQQVGVALLLFIAGMEFDIGSITKRARLVLTNGIGQIVLALLLLFLVAQALLQGESFSTLFYFALCLTLSSTIIIRTALDTRGGGDSLQGQIVMGITVLQDLVAIILLAQLLGLKETGGVIVPGAALLILAKLVGLALVLWGLSKYILDPVVKYLTKSPELLFVSALGWCMGVASVCAAIGISPEAGAFLAGVSVGILPYKLDIEDKVEPLKSFGMVLFFLTLGYGLTKVDGQVYQDDIKLAGFFVALVVIGKPILSIILGWLTKLKGRPSFMIGGYLNQCSEISLIIALIAREAGVFNDRMFALVVLTVIGSFIVSSFGHLYINELYAMIRGMLRFVDNHSAPYQVESFDFEFKDHVVVLSYNELSGEIADFYAQRGEKVLLMDLDPEITEFFKGKENSNIIPLYADMEDPDVWEQFAFDKAKLVISCLDEGQEAEIGISQFLKQRSPDVPFLAATSSHEEALELYEMGVRYVIQTDYLASKKFREVFGEEIDKSGSEAFKEKGEEHWKATREIKEGLGEIFKFV
;
A
#
# COMPACT_ATOMS: atom_id res chain seq x y z
N MET A 1 31.74 -2.98 1.92
CA MET A 1 32.22 -4.40 1.98
C MET A 1 31.13 -5.43 2.28
N LEU A 2 29.87 -5.04 2.44
CA LEU A 2 28.74 -5.95 2.73
C LEU A 2 28.02 -6.51 1.48
N HIS A 3 28.35 -6.05 0.26
CA HIS A 3 27.62 -6.40 -0.98
C HIS A 3 27.95 -7.77 -1.61
N SER A 4 28.93 -8.54 -1.11
CA SER A 4 29.29 -9.82 -1.73
C SER A 4 28.80 -11.07 -0.97
N HIS A 5 28.32 -10.94 0.26
CA HIS A 5 27.90 -12.06 1.09
C HIS A 5 26.56 -12.73 0.66
N PRO A 6 25.49 -11.99 0.34
CA PRO A 6 24.21 -12.64 0.04
C PRO A 6 24.25 -13.48 -1.25
N LEU A 7 24.99 -13.04 -2.26
CA LEU A 7 25.12 -13.80 -3.51
C LEU A 7 25.91 -15.12 -3.31
N ARG A 8 26.93 -15.13 -2.46
CA ARG A 8 27.69 -16.34 -2.13
C ARG A 8 26.86 -17.34 -1.34
N ILE A 9 26.04 -16.86 -0.38
CA ILE A 9 25.12 -17.69 0.38
C ILE A 9 24.05 -18.28 -0.54
N ALA A 10 23.50 -17.48 -1.46
CA ALA A 10 22.52 -17.91 -2.45
C ALA A 10 23.08 -18.98 -3.40
N VAL A 11 24.29 -18.81 -3.91
CA VAL A 11 24.97 -19.79 -4.78
C VAL A 11 25.31 -21.08 -4.01
N LEU A 12 25.74 -20.98 -2.75
CA LEU A 12 25.97 -22.14 -1.90
C LEU A 12 24.67 -22.90 -1.58
N PHE A 13 23.59 -22.18 -1.33
CA PHE A 13 22.28 -22.77 -1.06
C PHE A 13 21.69 -23.45 -2.32
N ALA A 14 21.83 -22.84 -3.49
CA ALA A 14 21.43 -23.44 -4.77
C ALA A 14 22.29 -24.68 -5.08
N GLY A 15 23.60 -24.62 -4.83
CA GLY A 15 24.51 -25.75 -5.00
C GLY A 15 24.15 -26.94 -4.08
N THR A 16 23.80 -26.67 -2.82
CA THR A 16 23.37 -27.70 -1.87
C THR A 16 22.01 -28.30 -2.24
N LEU A 17 21.05 -27.50 -2.75
CA LEU A 17 19.76 -27.98 -3.26
C LEU A 17 19.92 -28.84 -4.53
N LEU A 18 20.82 -28.46 -5.45
CA LEU A 18 21.12 -29.26 -6.65
C LEU A 18 21.88 -30.54 -6.33
N LEU A 19 22.74 -30.54 -5.31
CA LEU A 19 23.49 -31.72 -4.86
C LEU A 19 22.66 -32.68 -3.99
N ALA A 20 21.54 -32.22 -3.42
CA ALA A 20 20.61 -33.04 -2.61
C ALA A 20 19.71 -33.94 -3.49
N SER A 21 19.96 -34.03 -4.78
CA SER A 21 19.21 -34.87 -5.68
C SER A 21 19.56 -36.33 -5.64
N PRO A 22 19.72 -37.40 -5.72
CA PRO A 22 18.89 -38.61 -5.84
C PRO A 22 18.88 -39.60 -4.64
N ALA A 23 19.34 -39.23 -3.47
CA ALA A 23 19.63 -40.21 -2.41
C ALA A 23 18.43 -40.59 -1.48
N TYR A 24 17.24 -40.04 -1.64
CA TYR A 24 16.09 -40.35 -0.78
C TYR A 24 14.90 -40.91 -1.56
N ALA A 25 15.00 -42.16 -1.97
CA ALA A 25 13.88 -42.98 -2.45
C ALA A 25 13.12 -43.66 -1.28
N GLY A 26 13.00 -43.00 -0.13
CA GLY A 26 12.36 -43.49 1.09
C GLY A 26 11.32 -42.51 1.62
N GLY A 27 10.08 -42.82 1.45
CA GLY A 27 8.82 -42.61 2.20
C GLY A 27 8.45 -41.25 2.82
N GLY A 28 9.30 -40.25 3.00
CA GLY A 28 8.96 -39.02 3.75
C GLY A 28 9.33 -37.67 3.10
N GLY A 29 10.09 -37.69 2.02
CA GLY A 29 10.62 -36.44 1.40
C GLY A 29 9.83 -35.85 0.23
N TRP A 30 8.71 -36.44 -0.12
CA TRP A 30 7.94 -36.08 -1.31
C TRP A 30 7.37 -34.66 -1.30
N LEU A 31 7.06 -34.10 -0.13
CA LEU A 31 6.58 -32.73 0.06
C LEU A 31 7.72 -31.72 0.23
N ILE A 32 8.75 -32.10 0.97
CA ILE A 32 9.85 -31.18 1.37
C ILE A 32 10.71 -30.80 0.18
N LYS A 33 10.97 -31.74 -0.74
CA LYS A 33 11.80 -31.48 -1.94
C LYS A 33 11.18 -30.40 -2.87
N PRO A 34 9.95 -30.57 -3.38
CA PRO A 34 9.37 -29.54 -4.24
C PRO A 34 9.22 -28.20 -3.51
N LEU A 35 8.80 -28.21 -2.26
CA LEU A 35 8.65 -26.98 -1.48
C LEU A 35 10.02 -26.30 -1.27
N GLY A 36 11.06 -27.05 -0.95
CA GLY A 36 12.41 -26.51 -0.80
C GLY A 36 12.98 -25.93 -2.09
N LEU A 37 12.76 -26.58 -3.22
CA LEU A 37 13.15 -26.07 -4.54
C LEU A 37 12.37 -24.80 -4.90
N MET A 38 11.06 -24.78 -4.65
CA MET A 38 10.19 -23.63 -4.91
C MET A 38 10.61 -22.41 -4.08
N LEU A 39 10.75 -22.59 -2.77
CA LEU A 39 11.11 -21.50 -1.86
C LEU A 39 12.56 -21.04 -2.07
N GLY A 40 13.50 -21.97 -2.20
CA GLY A 40 14.90 -21.64 -2.44
C GLY A 40 15.13 -20.96 -3.79
N GLY A 41 14.48 -21.43 -4.84
CA GLY A 41 14.53 -20.80 -6.16
C GLY A 41 13.86 -19.42 -6.18
N ALA A 42 12.71 -19.28 -5.52
CA ALA A 42 12.04 -17.99 -5.36
C ALA A 42 12.94 -16.97 -4.63
N MET A 43 13.62 -17.40 -3.55
CA MET A 43 14.58 -16.56 -2.84
C MET A 43 15.70 -16.08 -3.78
N LEU A 44 16.26 -16.95 -4.62
CA LEU A 44 17.32 -16.58 -5.56
C LEU A 44 16.84 -15.56 -6.59
N ILE A 45 15.65 -15.76 -7.15
CA ILE A 45 15.06 -14.83 -8.11
C ILE A 45 14.76 -13.50 -7.42
N THR A 46 14.27 -13.52 -6.17
CA THR A 46 14.01 -12.30 -5.37
C THR A 46 15.29 -11.50 -5.17
N LEU A 47 16.43 -12.14 -4.85
CA LEU A 47 17.73 -11.46 -4.71
C LEU A 47 18.20 -10.80 -6.01
N VAL A 48 17.83 -11.33 -7.17
CA VAL A 48 18.14 -10.71 -8.46
C VAL A 48 17.19 -9.56 -8.76
N LEU A 49 15.88 -9.77 -8.58
CA LEU A 49 14.85 -8.77 -8.89
C LEU A 49 14.87 -7.59 -7.92
N SER A 50 15.26 -7.80 -6.65
CA SER A 50 15.41 -6.70 -5.69
C SER A 50 16.48 -5.69 -6.08
N LYS A 51 17.54 -6.12 -6.82
CA LYS A 51 18.56 -5.19 -7.35
C LYS A 51 18.01 -4.24 -8.42
N ILE A 52 16.95 -4.62 -9.09
CA ILE A 52 16.27 -3.80 -10.09
C ILE A 52 14.95 -3.25 -9.53
N GLN A 53 14.81 -3.27 -8.19
CA GLN A 53 13.68 -2.71 -7.43
C GLN A 53 12.31 -3.26 -7.86
N GLN A 54 12.27 -4.54 -8.26
CA GLN A 54 11.03 -5.22 -8.60
C GLN A 54 10.42 -5.92 -7.38
N THR A 55 9.09 -6.08 -7.40
CA THR A 55 8.33 -6.70 -6.31
C THR A 55 8.64 -8.19 -6.16
N SER A 56 8.63 -8.70 -4.92
CA SER A 56 8.82 -10.13 -4.62
C SER A 56 7.78 -11.04 -5.28
N ILE A 57 6.58 -10.52 -5.54
CA ILE A 57 5.49 -11.25 -6.21
C ILE A 57 5.93 -11.80 -7.57
N LEU A 58 6.67 -10.99 -8.34
CA LEU A 58 7.20 -11.41 -9.64
C LEU A 58 8.17 -12.60 -9.52
N SER A 59 8.97 -12.63 -8.45
CA SER A 59 9.90 -13.72 -8.18
C SER A 59 9.17 -15.03 -7.94
N PHE A 60 8.08 -14.97 -7.19
CA PHE A 60 7.28 -16.15 -6.87
C PHE A 60 6.60 -16.72 -8.11
N ILE A 61 5.97 -15.87 -8.91
CA ILE A 61 5.35 -16.28 -10.19
C ILE A 61 6.41 -16.84 -11.15
N ALA A 62 7.54 -16.14 -11.31
CA ALA A 62 8.63 -16.59 -12.19
C ALA A 62 9.16 -17.96 -11.76
N MET A 63 9.36 -18.19 -10.45
CA MET A 63 9.79 -19.50 -9.97
C MET A 63 8.75 -20.59 -10.24
N GLY A 64 7.46 -20.28 -10.06
CA GLY A 64 6.37 -21.19 -10.42
C GLY A 64 6.40 -21.58 -11.89
N VAL A 65 6.59 -20.60 -12.79
CA VAL A 65 6.74 -20.87 -14.24
C VAL A 65 7.99 -21.71 -14.52
N VAL A 66 9.13 -21.38 -13.93
CA VAL A 66 10.37 -22.17 -14.11
C VAL A 66 10.15 -23.63 -13.69
N MET A 67 9.50 -23.86 -12.57
CA MET A 67 9.14 -25.22 -12.13
C MET A 67 8.19 -25.91 -13.09
N GLY A 68 7.12 -25.23 -13.51
CA GLY A 68 6.16 -25.81 -14.45
C GLY A 68 6.79 -26.20 -15.77
N LEU A 69 7.70 -25.38 -16.31
CA LEU A 69 8.46 -25.69 -17.53
C LEU A 69 9.47 -26.83 -17.30
N ALA A 70 10.17 -26.85 -16.15
CA ALA A 70 11.11 -27.90 -15.82
C ALA A 70 10.42 -29.26 -15.64
N ILE A 71 9.23 -29.25 -15.05
CA ILE A 71 8.43 -30.47 -14.83
C ILE A 71 7.72 -30.89 -16.11
N GLY A 72 7.18 -29.93 -16.91
CA GLY A 72 6.46 -30.22 -18.17
C GLY A 72 7.35 -30.82 -19.28
N GLY A 73 8.68 -30.79 -19.12
CA GLY A 73 9.61 -31.46 -20.02
C GLY A 73 9.79 -32.96 -19.77
N TYR A 74 9.22 -33.51 -18.70
CA TYR A 74 9.27 -34.92 -18.36
C TYR A 74 7.99 -35.64 -18.77
N GLU A 75 8.11 -36.91 -19.18
CA GLU A 75 6.95 -37.75 -19.47
C GLU A 75 6.07 -37.90 -18.21
N GLU A 76 4.76 -37.97 -18.40
CA GLU A 76 3.76 -38.04 -17.32
C GLU A 76 4.00 -39.22 -16.39
N ASP A 77 4.47 -40.36 -16.93
CA ASP A 77 4.85 -41.54 -16.14
C ASP A 77 6.06 -41.30 -15.24
N TYR A 78 7.01 -40.49 -15.68
CA TYR A 78 8.17 -40.12 -14.84
C TYR A 78 7.75 -39.23 -13.68
N LEU A 79 6.85 -38.27 -13.91
CA LEU A 79 6.31 -37.37 -12.89
C LEU A 79 5.49 -38.12 -11.86
N LEU A 80 4.61 -39.02 -12.29
CA LEU A 80 3.79 -39.87 -11.41
C LEU A 80 4.66 -40.80 -10.54
N ALA A 81 5.77 -41.30 -11.06
CA ALA A 81 6.70 -42.16 -10.33
C ALA A 81 7.55 -41.39 -9.31
N HIS A 82 7.95 -40.14 -9.59
CA HIS A 82 8.86 -39.36 -8.74
C HIS A 82 8.18 -38.30 -7.88
N PHE A 83 7.00 -37.82 -8.29
CA PHE A 83 6.21 -36.80 -7.59
C PHE A 83 4.71 -37.18 -7.57
N PRO A 84 4.34 -38.31 -6.96
CA PRO A 84 2.95 -38.76 -6.94
C PRO A 84 2.08 -37.71 -6.22
N GLY A 85 1.01 -37.26 -6.87
CA GLY A 85 0.07 -36.30 -6.31
C GLY A 85 0.57 -34.83 -6.27
N LEU A 86 1.57 -34.47 -7.06
CA LEU A 86 2.09 -33.10 -7.13
C LEU A 86 0.98 -32.07 -7.38
N ASP A 87 0.05 -32.36 -8.30
CA ASP A 87 -1.06 -31.46 -8.59
C ASP A 87 -2.02 -31.26 -7.42
N ALA A 88 -2.25 -32.33 -6.64
CA ALA A 88 -3.07 -32.23 -5.44
C ALA A 88 -2.38 -31.39 -4.34
N ILE A 89 -1.05 -31.47 -4.27
CA ILE A 89 -0.26 -30.63 -3.32
C ILE A 89 -0.28 -29.18 -3.76
N VAL A 90 -0.03 -28.94 -5.04
CA VAL A 90 -0.03 -27.59 -5.61
C VAL A 90 -1.39 -26.93 -5.42
N SER A 91 -2.48 -27.65 -5.71
CA SER A 91 -3.84 -27.14 -5.50
C SER A 91 -4.15 -26.91 -4.01
N GLY A 92 -3.68 -27.78 -3.11
CA GLY A 92 -3.81 -27.60 -1.67
C GLY A 92 -3.05 -26.35 -1.17
N PHE A 93 -1.83 -26.12 -1.62
CA PHE A 93 -1.07 -24.91 -1.30
C PHE A 93 -1.76 -23.64 -1.86
N GLN A 94 -2.31 -23.72 -3.06
CA GLN A 94 -3.06 -22.63 -3.66
C GLN A 94 -4.28 -22.26 -2.82
N GLN A 95 -5.08 -23.24 -2.40
CA GLN A 95 -6.25 -23.01 -1.55
C GLN A 95 -5.88 -22.40 -0.20
N VAL A 96 -4.85 -22.92 0.45
CA VAL A 96 -4.35 -22.36 1.72
C VAL A 96 -3.84 -20.93 1.52
N GLY A 97 -3.07 -20.70 0.46
CA GLY A 97 -2.55 -19.38 0.13
C GLY A 97 -3.67 -18.36 -0.10
N VAL A 98 -4.67 -18.72 -0.90
CA VAL A 98 -5.86 -17.87 -1.17
C VAL A 98 -6.64 -17.60 0.13
N ALA A 99 -6.88 -18.63 0.95
CA ALA A 99 -7.62 -18.47 2.20
C ALA A 99 -6.90 -17.50 3.16
N LEU A 100 -5.58 -17.63 3.30
CA LEU A 100 -4.78 -16.73 4.14
C LEU A 100 -4.77 -15.30 3.62
N LEU A 101 -4.61 -15.12 2.30
CA LEU A 101 -4.64 -13.80 1.69
C LEU A 101 -5.99 -13.11 1.86
N LEU A 102 -7.09 -13.84 1.64
CA LEU A 102 -8.43 -13.31 1.81
C LEU A 102 -8.79 -13.03 3.28
N PHE A 103 -8.30 -13.86 4.22
CA PHE A 103 -8.45 -13.61 5.65
C PHE A 103 -7.82 -12.28 6.05
N ILE A 104 -6.60 -12.03 5.61
CA ILE A 104 -5.88 -10.80 5.93
C ILE A 104 -6.50 -9.60 5.22
N ALA A 105 -6.87 -9.75 3.94
CA ALA A 105 -7.61 -8.70 3.22
C ALA A 105 -8.93 -8.33 3.93
N GLY A 106 -9.65 -9.33 4.47
CA GLY A 106 -10.84 -9.10 5.30
C GLY A 106 -10.53 -8.37 6.60
N MET A 107 -9.39 -8.63 7.23
CA MET A 107 -8.97 -8.00 8.48
C MET A 107 -8.47 -6.56 8.27
N GLU A 108 -7.78 -6.30 7.16
CA GLU A 108 -7.31 -4.96 6.75
C GLU A 108 -8.49 -4.03 6.39
N PHE A 109 -9.68 -4.60 6.13
CA PHE A 109 -10.85 -3.83 5.73
C PHE A 109 -11.29 -2.86 6.84
N ASP A 110 -11.03 -1.56 6.62
CA ASP A 110 -11.37 -0.48 7.55
C ASP A 110 -12.22 0.60 6.87
N ILE A 111 -13.48 0.68 7.29
CA ILE A 111 -14.41 1.72 6.83
C ILE A 111 -14.04 3.09 7.43
N GLY A 112 -13.36 3.12 8.59
CA GLY A 112 -12.98 4.33 9.30
C GLY A 112 -11.99 5.20 8.51
N SER A 113 -11.07 4.58 7.75
CA SER A 113 -10.09 5.28 6.93
C SER A 113 -10.70 6.13 5.81
N ILE A 114 -11.93 5.79 5.36
CA ILE A 114 -12.66 6.51 4.32
C ILE A 114 -13.21 7.85 4.84
N THR A 115 -13.42 8.00 6.16
CA THR A 115 -14.22 9.10 6.72
C THR A 115 -13.53 10.45 6.69
N LYS A 116 -12.21 10.52 6.88
CA LYS A 116 -11.46 11.80 6.97
C LYS A 116 -11.56 12.67 5.69
N ARG A 117 -11.67 12.05 4.48
CA ARG A 117 -11.83 12.75 3.19
C ARG A 117 -12.89 12.10 2.31
N ALA A 118 -13.96 11.60 2.93
CA ALA A 118 -14.98 10.76 2.31
C ALA A 118 -15.48 11.29 0.96
N ARG A 119 -15.70 12.58 0.83
CA ARG A 119 -16.21 13.17 -0.42
C ARG A 119 -15.22 13.01 -1.59
N LEU A 120 -13.94 13.33 -1.38
CA LEU A 120 -12.92 13.23 -2.44
C LEU A 120 -12.61 11.77 -2.76
N VAL A 121 -12.46 10.93 -1.74
CA VAL A 121 -12.22 9.49 -1.90
C VAL A 121 -13.40 8.82 -2.62
N LEU A 122 -14.64 9.08 -2.21
CA LEU A 122 -15.82 8.49 -2.84
C LEU A 122 -16.00 8.98 -4.28
N THR A 123 -15.86 10.29 -4.54
CA THR A 123 -16.05 10.83 -5.90
C THR A 123 -14.97 10.38 -6.86
N ASN A 124 -13.70 10.44 -6.46
CA ASN A 124 -12.59 9.98 -7.30
C ASN A 124 -12.54 8.44 -7.36
N GLY A 125 -12.77 7.74 -6.25
CA GLY A 125 -12.70 6.28 -6.19
C GLY A 125 -13.83 5.62 -7.00
N ILE A 126 -15.09 5.97 -6.75
CA ILE A 126 -16.22 5.45 -7.53
C ILE A 126 -16.09 5.87 -8.99
N GLY A 127 -15.75 7.14 -9.25
CA GLY A 127 -15.54 7.64 -10.60
C GLY A 127 -14.46 6.85 -11.34
N GLN A 128 -13.33 6.57 -10.70
CA GLN A 128 -12.23 5.83 -11.30
C GLN A 128 -12.60 4.36 -11.55
N ILE A 129 -13.26 3.70 -10.60
CA ILE A 129 -13.73 2.32 -10.77
C ILE A 129 -14.69 2.23 -11.97
N VAL A 130 -15.70 3.11 -12.00
CA VAL A 130 -16.72 3.08 -13.06
C VAL A 130 -16.12 3.41 -14.43
N LEU A 131 -15.31 4.48 -14.53
CA LEU A 131 -14.71 4.88 -15.80
C LEU A 131 -13.66 3.88 -16.30
N ALA A 132 -12.84 3.33 -15.42
CA ALA A 132 -11.86 2.31 -15.79
C ALA A 132 -12.56 1.01 -16.23
N LEU A 133 -13.55 0.56 -15.46
CA LEU A 133 -14.34 -0.63 -15.83
C LEU A 133 -15.04 -0.45 -17.19
N LEU A 134 -15.67 0.72 -17.41
CA LEU A 134 -16.33 1.02 -18.67
C LEU A 134 -15.35 1.06 -19.84
N LEU A 135 -14.23 1.76 -19.69
CA LEU A 135 -13.18 1.85 -20.71
C LEU A 135 -12.66 0.47 -21.08
N LEU A 136 -12.23 -0.29 -20.07
CA LEU A 136 -11.66 -1.63 -20.25
C LEU A 136 -12.68 -2.61 -20.80
N PHE A 137 -13.95 -2.54 -20.37
CA PHE A 137 -15.02 -3.35 -20.90
C PHE A 137 -15.29 -3.06 -22.39
N LEU A 138 -15.42 -1.79 -22.77
CA LEU A 138 -15.67 -1.41 -24.17
C LEU A 138 -14.51 -1.80 -25.08
N VAL A 139 -13.28 -1.64 -24.64
CA VAL A 139 -12.10 -2.06 -25.39
C VAL A 139 -12.03 -3.58 -25.49
N ALA A 140 -12.28 -4.30 -24.39
CA ALA A 140 -12.33 -5.75 -24.40
C ALA A 140 -13.43 -6.27 -25.33
N GLN A 141 -14.61 -5.67 -25.32
CA GLN A 141 -15.72 -6.01 -26.22
C GLN A 141 -15.36 -5.82 -27.71
N ALA A 142 -14.58 -4.79 -28.02
CA ALA A 142 -14.14 -4.53 -29.38
C ALA A 142 -13.06 -5.53 -29.86
N LEU A 143 -12.16 -5.95 -28.97
CA LEU A 143 -11.00 -6.79 -29.32
C LEU A 143 -11.23 -8.28 -29.09
N LEU A 144 -12.03 -8.67 -28.10
CA LEU A 144 -12.31 -10.04 -27.71
C LEU A 144 -13.72 -10.46 -28.18
N GLN A 145 -13.92 -10.37 -29.51
CA GLN A 145 -15.21 -10.71 -30.12
C GLN A 145 -15.56 -12.20 -29.92
N GLY A 146 -16.79 -12.46 -29.56
CA GLY A 146 -17.31 -13.83 -29.34
C GLY A 146 -17.32 -14.26 -27.86
N GLU A 147 -16.69 -13.51 -26.97
CA GLU A 147 -16.74 -13.77 -25.53
C GLU A 147 -18.08 -13.30 -24.91
N SER A 148 -18.51 -13.97 -23.84
CA SER A 148 -19.76 -13.63 -23.15
C SER A 148 -19.65 -12.28 -22.40
N PHE A 149 -20.81 -11.66 -22.13
CA PHE A 149 -20.85 -10.45 -21.30
C PHE A 149 -20.17 -10.66 -19.93
N SER A 150 -20.42 -11.80 -19.28
CA SER A 150 -19.82 -12.14 -17.99
C SER A 150 -18.31 -12.23 -18.08
N THR A 151 -17.78 -12.89 -19.11
CA THR A 151 -16.35 -13.01 -19.37
C THR A 151 -15.70 -11.63 -19.53
N LEU A 152 -16.27 -10.77 -20.39
CA LEU A 152 -15.75 -9.44 -20.64
C LEU A 152 -15.84 -8.53 -19.40
N PHE A 153 -16.93 -8.65 -18.63
CA PHE A 153 -17.13 -7.90 -17.39
C PHE A 153 -16.08 -8.24 -16.32
N TYR A 154 -15.89 -9.53 -16.03
CA TYR A 154 -14.90 -9.97 -15.05
C TYR A 154 -13.47 -9.73 -15.55
N PHE A 155 -13.21 -9.82 -16.84
CA PHE A 155 -11.94 -9.44 -17.44
C PHE A 155 -11.64 -7.95 -17.19
N ALA A 156 -12.55 -7.07 -17.54
CA ALA A 156 -12.41 -5.63 -17.32
C ALA A 156 -12.28 -5.29 -15.82
N LEU A 157 -13.02 -6.00 -14.96
CA LEU A 157 -12.93 -5.85 -13.52
C LEU A 157 -11.51 -6.18 -13.01
N CYS A 158 -10.95 -7.32 -13.41
CA CYS A 158 -9.58 -7.71 -13.04
C CYS A 158 -8.55 -6.62 -13.40
N LEU A 159 -8.74 -5.95 -14.54
CA LEU A 159 -7.81 -4.90 -14.97
C LEU A 159 -8.10 -3.54 -14.30
N THR A 160 -9.30 -3.33 -13.78
CA THR A 160 -9.71 -2.09 -13.10
C THR A 160 -9.08 -1.95 -11.72
N LEU A 161 -9.00 -3.04 -10.96
CA LEU A 161 -8.46 -3.04 -9.60
C LEU A 161 -6.98 -2.67 -9.57
N SER A 162 -6.52 -2.06 -8.48
CA SER A 162 -5.12 -1.67 -8.28
C SER A 162 -4.57 -2.30 -7.00
N SER A 163 -3.26 -2.63 -6.99
CA SER A 163 -2.61 -3.32 -5.88
C SER A 163 -2.34 -2.39 -4.71
N THR A 164 -2.94 -2.68 -3.57
CA THR A 164 -2.71 -1.96 -2.30
C THR A 164 -1.27 -2.12 -1.82
N ILE A 165 -0.67 -3.31 -1.99
CA ILE A 165 0.70 -3.61 -1.52
C ILE A 165 1.72 -2.79 -2.30
N ILE A 166 1.63 -2.76 -3.64
CA ILE A 166 2.57 -2.02 -4.48
C ILE A 166 2.47 -0.52 -4.21
N ILE A 167 1.26 -0.01 -4.07
CA ILE A 167 1.00 1.41 -3.76
C ILE A 167 1.58 1.76 -2.39
N ARG A 168 1.26 0.99 -1.35
CA ARG A 168 1.78 1.23 0.00
C ARG A 168 3.31 1.24 0.02
N THR A 169 3.94 0.24 -0.59
CA THR A 169 5.41 0.19 -0.70
C THR A 169 5.98 1.41 -1.42
N ALA A 170 5.33 1.87 -2.50
CA ALA A 170 5.77 3.05 -3.24
C ALA A 170 5.58 4.35 -2.44
N LEU A 171 4.51 4.46 -1.65
CA LEU A 171 4.26 5.60 -0.77
C LEU A 171 5.22 5.60 0.42
N ASP A 172 5.42 4.45 1.09
CA ASP A 172 6.30 4.32 2.27
C ASP A 172 7.76 4.64 1.91
N THR A 173 8.24 4.19 0.73
CA THR A 173 9.61 4.48 0.26
C THR A 173 9.86 5.97 0.08
N ARG A 174 8.80 6.78 -0.08
CA ARG A 174 8.86 8.21 -0.36
C ARG A 174 8.33 9.08 0.77
N GLY A 175 7.87 8.47 1.88
CA GLY A 175 7.20 9.19 2.97
C GLY A 175 5.90 9.88 2.55
N GLY A 176 5.31 9.42 1.42
CA GLY A 176 4.10 10.03 0.85
C GLY A 176 2.78 9.50 1.42
N GLY A 177 2.82 8.62 2.44
CA GLY A 177 1.61 8.00 3.00
C GLY A 177 0.60 9.01 3.55
N ASP A 178 1.09 10.03 4.24
CA ASP A 178 0.27 11.09 4.84
C ASP A 178 -0.04 12.25 3.88
N SER A 179 0.53 12.23 2.67
CA SER A 179 0.24 13.24 1.65
C SER A 179 -1.23 13.19 1.21
N LEU A 180 -1.75 14.32 0.68
CA LEU A 180 -3.11 14.39 0.13
C LEU A 180 -3.40 13.28 -0.87
N GLN A 181 -2.49 13.10 -1.84
CA GLN A 181 -2.60 12.08 -2.85
C GLN A 181 -2.49 10.68 -2.26
N GLY A 182 -1.60 10.45 -1.27
CA GLY A 182 -1.44 9.17 -0.58
C GLY A 182 -2.72 8.75 0.13
N GLN A 183 -3.32 9.64 0.93
CA GLN A 183 -4.58 9.38 1.64
C GLN A 183 -5.75 9.11 0.66
N ILE A 184 -5.84 9.85 -0.45
CA ILE A 184 -6.88 9.62 -1.47
C ILE A 184 -6.65 8.26 -2.15
N VAL A 185 -5.42 7.94 -2.55
CA VAL A 185 -5.08 6.68 -3.21
C VAL A 185 -5.38 5.50 -2.31
N MET A 186 -4.95 5.53 -1.05
CA MET A 186 -5.24 4.47 -0.08
C MET A 186 -6.75 4.32 0.15
N GLY A 187 -7.50 5.40 0.24
CA GLY A 187 -8.96 5.34 0.31
C GLY A 187 -9.61 4.74 -0.95
N ILE A 188 -9.08 5.02 -2.14
CA ILE A 188 -9.56 4.44 -3.41
C ILE A 188 -9.28 2.93 -3.45
N THR A 189 -8.10 2.47 -3.02
CA THR A 189 -7.80 1.03 -2.99
C THR A 189 -8.73 0.28 -2.06
N VAL A 190 -9.04 0.81 -0.87
CA VAL A 190 -10.04 0.21 0.03
C VAL A 190 -11.41 0.09 -0.63
N LEU A 191 -11.85 1.10 -1.40
CA LEU A 191 -13.09 1.02 -2.18
C LEU A 191 -13.01 -0.04 -3.29
N GLN A 192 -11.89 -0.15 -3.97
CA GLN A 192 -11.66 -1.17 -5.01
C GLN A 192 -11.68 -2.57 -4.41
N ASP A 193 -11.06 -2.78 -3.25
CA ASP A 193 -11.06 -4.06 -2.54
C ASP A 193 -12.47 -4.44 -2.10
N LEU A 194 -13.28 -3.49 -1.61
CA LEU A 194 -14.69 -3.73 -1.30
C LEU A 194 -15.49 -4.21 -2.53
N VAL A 195 -15.31 -3.55 -3.68
CA VAL A 195 -15.95 -3.95 -4.94
C VAL A 195 -15.47 -5.33 -5.38
N ALA A 196 -14.16 -5.58 -5.30
CA ALA A 196 -13.56 -6.87 -5.63
C ALA A 196 -14.18 -8.02 -4.82
N ILE A 197 -14.33 -7.81 -3.52
CA ILE A 197 -14.88 -8.79 -2.59
C ILE A 197 -16.36 -9.10 -2.89
N ILE A 198 -17.18 -8.07 -3.12
CA ILE A 198 -18.59 -8.24 -3.46
C ILE A 198 -18.73 -9.06 -4.76
N LEU A 199 -17.91 -8.75 -5.77
CA LEU A 199 -17.94 -9.43 -7.06
C LEU A 199 -17.30 -10.82 -7.00
N LEU A 200 -16.30 -11.02 -6.15
CA LEU A 200 -15.75 -12.33 -5.84
C LEU A 200 -16.82 -13.23 -5.20
N ALA A 201 -17.57 -12.72 -4.23
CA ALA A 201 -18.66 -13.45 -3.60
C ALA A 201 -19.75 -13.85 -4.62
N GLN A 202 -20.06 -12.96 -5.57
CA GLN A 202 -20.97 -13.27 -6.67
C GLN A 202 -20.40 -14.36 -7.59
N LEU A 203 -19.12 -14.29 -7.92
CA LEU A 203 -18.44 -15.26 -8.79
C LEU A 203 -18.39 -16.65 -8.16
N LEU A 204 -18.16 -16.75 -6.87
CA LEU A 204 -18.21 -17.99 -6.11
C LEU A 204 -19.61 -18.62 -6.16
N GLY A 205 -20.65 -17.78 -6.17
CA GLY A 205 -22.01 -18.24 -6.40
C GLY A 205 -22.26 -18.80 -7.80
N LEU A 206 -21.62 -18.25 -8.80
CA LEU A 206 -21.70 -18.78 -10.19
C LEU A 206 -21.03 -20.16 -10.32
N LYS A 207 -19.99 -20.44 -9.54
CA LYS A 207 -19.35 -21.76 -9.49
C LYS A 207 -20.35 -22.87 -9.10
N GLU A 208 -21.22 -22.59 -8.13
CA GLU A 208 -22.27 -23.57 -7.71
C GLU A 208 -23.36 -23.81 -8.78
N THR A 209 -23.60 -22.82 -9.64
CA THR A 209 -24.65 -22.90 -10.70
C THR A 209 -24.11 -23.27 -12.08
N GLY A 210 -22.84 -23.69 -12.17
CA GLY A 210 -22.21 -24.03 -13.44
C GLY A 210 -22.09 -22.86 -14.42
N GLY A 211 -21.86 -21.65 -13.91
CA GLY A 211 -21.64 -20.45 -14.73
C GLY A 211 -22.91 -19.73 -15.21
N VAL A 212 -24.10 -20.25 -14.88
CA VAL A 212 -25.37 -19.64 -15.29
C VAL A 212 -25.88 -18.69 -14.21
N ILE A 213 -26.10 -17.43 -14.58
CA ILE A 213 -26.72 -16.43 -13.68
C ILE A 213 -28.19 -16.78 -13.50
N VAL A 214 -28.50 -17.50 -12.43
CA VAL A 214 -29.88 -17.73 -11.99
C VAL A 214 -30.20 -16.70 -10.92
N PRO A 215 -31.05 -15.68 -11.17
CA PRO A 215 -31.29 -14.59 -10.22
C PRO A 215 -31.72 -15.09 -8.84
N GLY A 216 -32.48 -16.17 -8.75
CA GLY A 216 -32.88 -16.77 -7.47
C GLY A 216 -31.74 -17.43 -6.71
N ALA A 217 -30.81 -18.10 -7.40
CA ALA A 217 -29.61 -18.69 -6.78
C ALA A 217 -28.64 -17.62 -6.30
N ALA A 218 -28.41 -16.59 -7.09
CA ALA A 218 -27.56 -15.45 -6.71
C ALA A 218 -28.10 -14.74 -5.45
N LEU A 219 -29.43 -14.54 -5.37
CA LEU A 219 -30.08 -13.96 -4.19
C LEU A 219 -29.93 -14.87 -2.95
N LEU A 220 -30.05 -16.19 -3.12
CA LEU A 220 -29.89 -17.16 -2.04
C LEU A 220 -28.45 -17.16 -1.49
N ILE A 221 -27.46 -17.11 -2.38
CA ILE A 221 -26.03 -17.06 -2.01
C ILE A 221 -25.72 -15.75 -1.28
N LEU A 222 -26.21 -14.62 -1.81
CA LEU A 222 -26.07 -13.33 -1.13
C LEU A 222 -26.74 -13.36 0.25
N ALA A 223 -27.93 -13.94 0.38
CA ALA A 223 -28.62 -14.09 1.67
C ALA A 223 -27.82 -14.98 2.64
N LYS A 224 -27.23 -16.10 2.17
CA LYS A 224 -26.35 -16.94 2.98
C LYS A 224 -25.11 -16.17 3.45
N LEU A 225 -24.43 -15.40 2.57
CA LEU A 225 -23.26 -14.59 2.90
C LEU A 225 -23.59 -13.48 3.90
N VAL A 226 -24.69 -12.75 3.69
CA VAL A 226 -25.16 -11.72 4.62
C VAL A 226 -25.55 -12.36 5.97
N GLY A 227 -26.25 -13.47 5.95
CA GLY A 227 -26.60 -14.21 7.16
C GLY A 227 -25.36 -14.66 7.94
N LEU A 228 -24.36 -15.20 7.26
CA LEU A 228 -23.10 -15.59 7.85
C LEU A 228 -22.35 -14.37 8.41
N ALA A 229 -22.28 -13.26 7.66
CA ALA A 229 -21.64 -12.03 8.11
C ALA A 229 -22.29 -11.49 9.40
N LEU A 230 -23.62 -11.52 9.50
CA LEU A 230 -24.36 -11.14 10.71
C LEU A 230 -24.07 -12.08 11.89
N VAL A 231 -23.99 -13.38 11.66
CA VAL A 231 -23.62 -14.38 12.68
C VAL A 231 -22.20 -14.13 13.16
N LEU A 232 -21.24 -13.96 12.24
CA LEU A 232 -19.85 -13.69 12.57
C LEU A 232 -19.68 -12.33 13.28
N TRP A 233 -20.42 -11.32 12.88
CA TRP A 233 -20.46 -10.02 13.59
C TRP A 233 -20.97 -10.18 15.04
N GLY A 234 -22.03 -10.96 15.24
CA GLY A 234 -22.52 -11.27 16.59
C GLY A 234 -21.50 -12.06 17.40
N LEU A 235 -20.86 -13.09 16.81
CA LEU A 235 -19.81 -13.86 17.44
C LEU A 235 -18.58 -12.99 17.77
N SER A 236 -18.22 -12.06 16.88
CA SER A 236 -17.14 -11.12 17.11
C SER A 236 -17.37 -10.27 18.34
N LYS A 237 -18.55 -9.66 18.43
CA LYS A 237 -18.90 -8.74 19.53
C LYS A 237 -19.04 -9.43 20.89
N TYR A 238 -19.64 -10.62 20.94
CA TYR A 238 -20.02 -11.26 22.20
C TYR A 238 -19.07 -12.36 22.66
N ILE A 239 -18.36 -13.01 21.75
CA ILE A 239 -17.49 -14.15 22.05
C ILE A 239 -16.02 -13.85 21.74
N LEU A 240 -15.71 -13.35 20.52
CA LEU A 240 -14.32 -13.11 20.13
C LEU A 240 -13.67 -12.00 20.95
N ASP A 241 -14.36 -10.90 21.21
CA ASP A 241 -13.80 -9.77 21.95
C ASP A 241 -13.25 -10.18 23.33
N PRO A 242 -14.01 -10.85 24.24
CA PRO A 242 -13.47 -11.29 25.50
C PRO A 242 -12.38 -12.40 25.37
N VAL A 243 -12.51 -13.27 24.36
CA VAL A 243 -11.52 -14.34 24.10
C VAL A 243 -10.21 -13.74 23.62
N VAL A 244 -10.25 -12.86 22.61
CA VAL A 244 -9.05 -12.21 22.08
C VAL A 244 -8.38 -11.35 23.16
N LYS A 245 -9.13 -10.61 23.96
CA LYS A 245 -8.59 -9.89 25.12
C LYS A 245 -7.78 -10.78 26.09
N TYR A 246 -8.20 -12.02 26.26
CA TYR A 246 -7.42 -12.99 27.06
C TYR A 246 -6.18 -13.48 26.31
N LEU A 247 -6.29 -13.67 25.00
CA LEU A 247 -5.23 -14.21 24.13
C LEU A 247 -4.11 -13.19 23.84
N THR A 248 -4.38 -11.87 23.91
CA THR A 248 -3.34 -10.82 23.74
C THR A 248 -2.19 -10.93 24.74
N LYS A 249 -2.39 -11.69 25.84
CA LYS A 249 -1.33 -11.97 26.83
C LYS A 249 -0.22 -12.91 26.31
N SER A 250 -0.46 -13.66 25.24
CA SER A 250 0.52 -14.56 24.60
C SER A 250 0.45 -14.42 23.09
N PRO A 251 1.53 -13.89 22.45
CA PRO A 251 1.62 -13.76 21.00
C PRO A 251 1.38 -15.07 20.25
N GLU A 252 1.86 -16.21 20.78
CA GLU A 252 1.72 -17.52 20.16
C GLU A 252 0.26 -17.99 20.16
N LEU A 253 -0.47 -17.77 21.27
CA LEU A 253 -1.89 -18.12 21.38
C LEU A 253 -2.72 -17.25 20.45
N LEU A 254 -2.39 -15.97 20.34
CA LEU A 254 -3.07 -15.04 19.44
C LEU A 254 -2.92 -15.47 17.98
N PHE A 255 -1.70 -15.81 17.57
CA PHE A 255 -1.40 -16.31 16.22
C PHE A 255 -2.18 -17.60 15.90
N VAL A 256 -2.06 -18.63 16.77
CA VAL A 256 -2.73 -19.92 16.56
C VAL A 256 -4.24 -19.77 16.54
N SER A 257 -4.78 -18.87 17.38
CA SER A 257 -6.22 -18.62 17.43
C SER A 257 -6.74 -17.90 16.20
N ALA A 258 -6.00 -16.92 15.67
CA ALA A 258 -6.34 -16.25 14.41
C ALA A 258 -6.34 -17.22 13.23
N LEU A 259 -5.32 -18.08 13.14
CA LEU A 259 -5.24 -19.12 12.11
C LEU A 259 -6.36 -20.15 12.26
N GLY A 260 -6.60 -20.61 13.50
CA GLY A 260 -7.67 -21.56 13.82
C GLY A 260 -9.06 -20.98 13.49
N TRP A 261 -9.26 -19.69 13.75
CA TRP A 261 -10.49 -18.98 13.39
C TRP A 261 -10.67 -18.91 11.87
N CYS A 262 -9.65 -18.50 11.12
CA CYS A 262 -9.66 -18.46 9.67
C CYS A 262 -10.04 -19.83 9.07
N MET A 263 -9.28 -20.88 9.40
CA MET A 263 -9.50 -22.22 8.87
C MET A 263 -10.80 -22.86 9.36
N GLY A 264 -11.19 -22.57 10.61
CA GLY A 264 -12.43 -23.05 11.21
C GLY A 264 -13.66 -22.51 10.48
N VAL A 265 -13.73 -21.19 10.28
CA VAL A 265 -14.83 -20.55 9.56
C VAL A 265 -14.86 -21.00 8.09
N ALA A 266 -13.69 -21.07 7.42
CA ALA A 266 -13.58 -21.57 6.05
C ALA A 266 -14.13 -23.01 5.94
N SER A 267 -13.80 -23.89 6.89
CA SER A 267 -14.30 -25.27 6.94
C SER A 267 -15.81 -25.35 7.18
N VAL A 268 -16.35 -24.51 8.08
CA VAL A 268 -17.80 -24.43 8.30
C VAL A 268 -18.51 -23.96 7.04
N CYS A 269 -17.95 -22.97 6.34
CA CYS A 269 -18.50 -22.48 5.07
C CYS A 269 -18.56 -23.60 4.03
N ALA A 270 -17.48 -24.37 3.87
CA ALA A 270 -17.45 -25.52 2.97
C ALA A 270 -18.55 -26.55 3.31
N ALA A 271 -18.78 -26.81 4.60
CA ALA A 271 -19.80 -27.76 5.07
C ALA A 271 -21.24 -27.31 4.77
N ILE A 272 -21.50 -26.00 4.72
CA ILE A 272 -22.85 -25.45 4.42
C ILE A 272 -23.03 -25.05 2.94
N GLY A 273 -22.06 -25.44 2.07
CA GLY A 273 -22.10 -25.15 0.64
C GLY A 273 -21.82 -23.66 0.34
N ILE A 274 -20.95 -23.03 1.10
CA ILE A 274 -20.35 -21.71 0.81
C ILE A 274 -18.86 -21.95 0.56
N SER A 275 -18.26 -21.20 -0.36
CA SER A 275 -16.84 -21.38 -0.64
C SER A 275 -15.97 -21.13 0.59
N PRO A 276 -14.92 -21.94 0.81
CA PRO A 276 -13.95 -21.74 1.89
C PRO A 276 -13.29 -20.36 1.85
N GLU A 277 -13.06 -19.83 0.65
CA GLU A 277 -12.43 -18.55 0.39
C GLU A 277 -13.29 -17.39 0.92
N ALA A 278 -14.62 -17.43 0.65
CA ALA A 278 -15.55 -16.45 1.22
C ALA A 278 -15.62 -16.55 2.75
N GLY A 279 -15.54 -17.77 3.28
CA GLY A 279 -15.48 -18.03 4.72
C GLY A 279 -14.25 -17.42 5.36
N ALA A 280 -13.07 -17.63 4.77
CA ALA A 280 -11.81 -17.07 5.24
C ALA A 280 -11.86 -15.53 5.23
N PHE A 281 -12.38 -14.92 4.17
CA PHE A 281 -12.55 -13.47 4.09
C PHE A 281 -13.46 -12.94 5.21
N LEU A 282 -14.66 -13.51 5.38
CA LEU A 282 -15.61 -13.08 6.43
C LEU A 282 -15.06 -13.32 7.85
N ALA A 283 -14.25 -14.36 8.03
CA ALA A 283 -13.51 -14.56 9.28
C ALA A 283 -12.55 -13.39 9.55
N GLY A 284 -11.84 -12.92 8.51
CA GLY A 284 -10.98 -11.74 8.59
C GLY A 284 -11.75 -10.48 8.96
N VAL A 285 -12.85 -10.18 8.27
CA VAL A 285 -13.71 -9.04 8.58
C VAL A 285 -14.19 -9.08 10.04
N SER A 286 -14.56 -10.27 10.55
CA SER A 286 -15.04 -10.42 11.93
C SER A 286 -13.96 -10.12 12.97
N VAL A 287 -12.70 -10.35 12.66
CA VAL A 287 -11.54 -10.01 13.51
C VAL A 287 -11.14 -8.54 13.33
N GLY A 288 -11.23 -8.01 12.11
CA GLY A 288 -10.91 -6.62 11.78
C GLY A 288 -11.75 -5.56 12.50
N ILE A 289 -12.92 -5.94 13.01
CA ILE A 289 -13.82 -5.06 13.78
C ILE A 289 -13.37 -4.94 15.26
N LEU A 290 -12.50 -5.84 15.74
CA LEU A 290 -12.08 -5.88 17.15
C LEU A 290 -11.11 -4.74 17.48
N PRO A 291 -11.15 -4.22 18.73
CA PRO A 291 -10.20 -3.18 19.18
C PRO A 291 -8.75 -3.65 19.20
N TYR A 292 -8.50 -4.96 19.17
CA TYR A 292 -7.17 -5.59 19.16
C TYR A 292 -6.69 -5.94 17.74
N LYS A 293 -7.27 -5.33 16.71
CA LYS A 293 -6.95 -5.57 15.30
C LYS A 293 -5.45 -5.49 15.03
N LEU A 294 -4.79 -4.41 15.46
CA LEU A 294 -3.36 -4.16 15.23
C LEU A 294 -2.48 -5.25 15.86
N ASP A 295 -2.80 -5.67 17.10
CA ASP A 295 -2.06 -6.74 17.78
C ASP A 295 -2.15 -8.08 17.04
N ILE A 296 -3.30 -8.36 16.41
CA ILE A 296 -3.52 -9.57 15.62
C ILE A 296 -2.81 -9.44 14.28
N GLU A 297 -2.94 -8.31 13.61
CA GLU A 297 -2.34 -8.00 12.30
C GLU A 297 -0.83 -8.20 12.35
N ASP A 298 -0.14 -7.62 13.34
CA ASP A 298 1.30 -7.81 13.55
C ASP A 298 1.73 -9.28 13.66
N LYS A 299 0.87 -10.13 14.23
CA LYS A 299 1.20 -11.56 14.43
C LYS A 299 0.89 -12.41 13.20
N VAL A 300 -0.09 -12.00 12.38
CA VAL A 300 -0.47 -12.74 11.17
C VAL A 300 0.17 -12.20 9.89
N GLU A 301 0.86 -11.07 9.91
CA GLU A 301 1.56 -10.50 8.77
C GLU A 301 2.59 -11.47 8.14
N PRO A 302 3.41 -12.22 8.90
CA PRO A 302 4.27 -13.27 8.33
C PRO A 302 3.48 -14.35 7.58
N LEU A 303 2.24 -14.60 8.01
CA LEU A 303 1.35 -15.56 7.36
C LEU A 303 0.83 -15.03 6.02
N LYS A 304 0.62 -13.72 5.89
CA LYS A 304 0.32 -13.05 4.61
C LYS A 304 1.45 -13.30 3.61
N SER A 305 2.69 -13.03 4.03
CA SER A 305 3.87 -13.26 3.20
C SER A 305 3.99 -14.72 2.77
N PHE A 306 3.78 -15.67 3.68
CA PHE A 306 3.78 -17.09 3.36
C PHE A 306 2.64 -17.48 2.41
N GLY A 307 1.42 -16.98 2.65
CA GLY A 307 0.26 -17.18 1.77
C GLY A 307 0.52 -16.64 0.35
N MET A 308 1.13 -15.45 0.23
CA MET A 308 1.57 -14.89 -1.05
C MET A 308 2.55 -15.81 -1.78
N VAL A 309 3.57 -16.31 -1.09
CA VAL A 309 4.54 -17.23 -1.70
C VAL A 309 3.82 -18.48 -2.24
N LEU A 310 3.00 -19.12 -1.43
CA LEU A 310 2.26 -20.32 -1.84
C LEU A 310 1.35 -20.04 -3.04
N PHE A 311 0.56 -18.97 -2.98
CA PHE A 311 -0.39 -18.63 -4.04
C PHE A 311 0.32 -18.28 -5.36
N PHE A 312 1.29 -17.37 -5.33
CA PHE A 312 1.93 -16.92 -6.58
C PHE A 312 2.85 -17.95 -7.21
N LEU A 313 3.50 -18.81 -6.41
CA LEU A 313 4.24 -19.95 -6.92
C LEU A 313 3.31 -20.95 -7.64
N THR A 314 2.20 -21.30 -7.02
CA THR A 314 1.23 -22.24 -7.62
C THR A 314 0.53 -21.64 -8.82
N LEU A 315 0.25 -20.34 -8.80
CA LEU A 315 -0.26 -19.60 -9.95
C LEU A 315 0.70 -19.67 -11.15
N GLY A 316 1.98 -19.38 -10.90
CA GLY A 316 3.02 -19.48 -11.94
C GLY A 316 3.15 -20.90 -12.51
N TYR A 317 3.10 -21.91 -11.66
CA TYR A 317 3.06 -23.32 -12.09
C TYR A 317 1.81 -23.61 -12.94
N GLY A 318 0.63 -23.13 -12.53
CA GLY A 318 -0.62 -23.30 -13.25
C GLY A 318 -0.63 -22.69 -14.66
N LEU A 319 0.13 -21.58 -14.88
CA LEU A 319 0.25 -20.96 -16.20
C LEU A 319 0.88 -21.89 -17.23
N THR A 320 1.82 -22.75 -16.83
CA THR A 320 2.49 -23.68 -17.76
C THR A 320 1.62 -24.87 -18.16
N LYS A 321 0.50 -25.09 -17.45
CA LYS A 321 -0.49 -26.13 -17.73
C LYS A 321 -1.66 -25.66 -18.60
N VAL A 322 -1.68 -24.39 -18.96
CA VAL A 322 -2.68 -23.88 -19.89
C VAL A 322 -2.43 -24.52 -21.24
N ASP A 323 -3.36 -25.41 -21.65
CA ASP A 323 -3.37 -26.01 -22.98
C ASP A 323 -3.59 -24.92 -24.02
N GLY A 324 -2.59 -24.63 -24.73
CA GLY A 324 -2.65 -23.62 -25.75
C GLY A 324 -1.35 -22.84 -25.77
N GLN A 325 -0.69 -22.90 -26.89
CA GLN A 325 0.38 -21.97 -27.15
C GLN A 325 -0.13 -20.58 -26.80
N VAL A 326 0.56 -19.86 -25.93
CA VAL A 326 0.38 -18.41 -25.78
C VAL A 326 0.80 -17.85 -27.14
N TYR A 327 -0.18 -17.66 -28.01
CA TYR A 327 0.05 -17.19 -29.36
C TYR A 327 0.74 -15.83 -29.30
N GLN A 328 1.61 -15.53 -30.26
CA GLN A 328 2.25 -14.22 -30.34
C GLN A 328 1.24 -13.07 -30.28
N ASP A 329 0.04 -13.30 -30.78
CA ASP A 329 -1.05 -12.32 -30.75
C ASP A 329 -1.61 -12.10 -29.35
N ASP A 330 -1.66 -13.13 -28.49
CA ASP A 330 -2.12 -12.98 -27.09
C ASP A 330 -1.09 -12.21 -26.25
N ILE A 331 0.22 -12.37 -26.50
CA ILE A 331 1.27 -11.54 -25.86
C ILE A 331 1.15 -10.07 -26.30
N LYS A 332 0.92 -9.83 -27.60
CA LYS A 332 0.70 -8.46 -28.09
C LYS A 332 -0.55 -7.84 -27.50
N LEU A 333 -1.62 -8.63 -27.39
CA LEU A 333 -2.88 -8.20 -26.80
C LEU A 333 -2.73 -7.91 -25.31
N ALA A 334 -2.02 -8.75 -24.55
CA ALA A 334 -1.67 -8.49 -23.17
C ALA A 334 -0.85 -7.19 -23.04
N GLY A 335 0.17 -7.01 -23.90
CA GLY A 335 0.96 -5.78 -23.94
C GLY A 335 0.13 -4.53 -24.21
N PHE A 336 -0.87 -4.63 -25.09
CA PHE A 336 -1.82 -3.56 -25.34
C PHE A 336 -2.66 -3.23 -24.09
N PHE A 337 -3.19 -4.24 -23.38
CA PHE A 337 -3.94 -4.03 -22.14
C PHE A 337 -3.05 -3.51 -21.01
N VAL A 338 -1.79 -3.93 -20.93
CA VAL A 338 -0.80 -3.32 -20.01
C VAL A 338 -0.66 -1.83 -20.28
N ALA A 339 -0.45 -1.43 -21.53
CA ALA A 339 -0.36 -0.03 -21.91
C ALA A 339 -1.65 0.74 -21.58
N LEU A 340 -2.80 0.13 -21.84
CA LEU A 340 -4.11 0.72 -21.53
C LEU A 340 -4.33 0.91 -20.03
N VAL A 341 -3.89 -0.01 -19.19
CA VAL A 341 -3.95 0.11 -17.72
C VAL A 341 -2.98 1.18 -17.24
N VAL A 342 -1.70 1.08 -17.64
CA VAL A 342 -0.62 1.94 -17.14
C VAL A 342 -0.79 3.40 -17.57
N ILE A 343 -1.33 3.65 -18.75
CA ILE A 343 -1.53 5.01 -19.29
C ILE A 343 -2.98 5.47 -19.09
N GLY A 344 -3.94 4.57 -19.25
CA GLY A 344 -5.37 4.91 -19.18
C GLY A 344 -5.82 5.34 -17.79
N LYS A 345 -5.40 4.62 -16.74
CA LYS A 345 -5.77 4.98 -15.36
C LYS A 345 -5.27 6.38 -14.95
N PRO A 346 -4.01 6.78 -15.18
CA PRO A 346 -3.57 8.16 -14.98
C PRO A 346 -4.40 9.20 -15.75
N ILE A 347 -4.72 8.95 -17.01
CA ILE A 347 -5.55 9.85 -17.80
C ILE A 347 -6.95 9.99 -17.18
N LEU A 348 -7.57 8.89 -16.78
CA LEU A 348 -8.87 8.92 -16.10
C LEU A 348 -8.82 9.68 -14.77
N SER A 349 -7.75 9.53 -14.00
CA SER A 349 -7.56 10.26 -12.74
C SER A 349 -7.37 11.77 -12.97
N ILE A 350 -6.68 12.17 -14.04
CA ILE A 350 -6.56 13.58 -14.44
C ILE A 350 -7.92 14.15 -14.83
N ILE A 351 -8.73 13.41 -15.59
CA ILE A 351 -10.09 13.82 -15.98
C ILE A 351 -10.97 13.98 -14.74
N LEU A 352 -10.91 13.02 -13.81
CA LEU A 352 -11.65 13.08 -12.55
C LEU A 352 -11.19 14.24 -11.67
N GLY A 353 -9.88 14.48 -11.59
CA GLY A 353 -9.30 15.60 -10.88
C GLY A 353 -9.79 16.94 -11.44
N TRP A 354 -9.85 17.08 -12.77
CA TRP A 354 -10.44 18.24 -13.42
C TRP A 354 -11.93 18.43 -13.05
N LEU A 355 -12.72 17.34 -13.03
CA LEU A 355 -14.15 17.39 -12.65
C LEU A 355 -14.33 17.71 -11.16
N THR A 356 -13.45 17.23 -10.28
CA THR A 356 -13.51 17.45 -8.83
C THR A 356 -12.74 18.68 -8.36
N LYS A 357 -12.16 19.44 -9.30
CA LYS A 357 -11.35 20.64 -9.05
C LYS A 357 -10.08 20.39 -8.25
N LEU A 358 -9.54 19.18 -8.29
CA LEU A 358 -8.21 18.89 -7.78
C LEU A 358 -7.14 19.51 -8.68
N LYS A 359 -6.01 19.87 -8.10
CA LYS A 359 -4.83 20.35 -8.83
C LYS A 359 -4.27 19.27 -9.76
N GLY A 360 -3.53 19.68 -10.78
CA GLY A 360 -2.97 18.78 -11.78
C GLY A 360 -1.98 17.78 -11.20
N ARG A 361 -1.12 18.21 -10.24
CA ARG A 361 -0.15 17.32 -9.58
C ARG A 361 -0.84 16.22 -8.78
N PRO A 362 -1.70 16.48 -7.79
CA PRO A 362 -2.42 15.42 -7.08
C PRO A 362 -3.20 14.50 -8.01
N SER A 363 -3.86 15.05 -9.05
CA SER A 363 -4.62 14.25 -10.01
C SER A 363 -3.76 13.28 -10.80
N PHE A 364 -2.57 13.70 -11.22
CA PHE A 364 -1.59 12.85 -11.89
C PHE A 364 -1.01 11.80 -10.94
N MET A 365 -0.60 12.21 -9.72
CA MET A 365 -0.02 11.31 -8.72
C MET A 365 -1.00 10.21 -8.34
N ILE A 366 -2.28 10.53 -8.10
CA ILE A 366 -3.33 9.53 -7.82
C ILE A 366 -3.39 8.50 -8.94
N GLY A 367 -3.44 8.92 -10.19
CA GLY A 367 -3.47 8.00 -11.33
C GLY A 367 -2.17 7.23 -11.52
N GLY A 368 -1.03 7.87 -11.27
CA GLY A 368 0.28 7.27 -11.33
C GLY A 368 0.48 6.17 -10.30
N TYR A 369 -0.02 6.34 -9.08
CA TYR A 369 -0.02 5.28 -8.06
C TYR A 369 -1.03 4.16 -8.35
N LEU A 370 -2.15 4.44 -9.03
CA LEU A 370 -3.18 3.45 -9.37
C LEU A 370 -2.93 2.74 -10.72
N ASN A 371 -1.82 2.95 -11.39
CA ASN A 371 -1.55 2.55 -12.77
C ASN A 371 -1.25 1.06 -13.01
N GLN A 372 -1.41 0.20 -12.00
CA GLN A 372 -1.25 -1.26 -12.11
C GLN A 372 -2.57 -1.99 -11.82
N CYS A 373 -2.59 -3.30 -12.10
CA CYS A 373 -3.64 -4.19 -11.64
C CYS A 373 -3.44 -4.58 -10.16
N SER A 374 -4.38 -5.35 -9.58
CA SER A 374 -4.29 -5.87 -8.23
C SER A 374 -3.87 -7.34 -8.20
N GLU A 375 -3.24 -7.78 -7.13
CA GLU A 375 -3.05 -9.20 -6.81
C GLU A 375 -4.38 -9.94 -6.62
N ILE A 376 -5.42 -9.26 -6.11
CA ILE A 376 -6.77 -9.82 -5.97
C ILE A 376 -7.35 -10.16 -7.35
N SER A 377 -6.97 -9.45 -8.40
CA SER A 377 -7.38 -9.76 -9.78
C SER A 377 -6.97 -11.16 -10.22
N LEU A 378 -5.82 -11.65 -9.75
CA LEU A 378 -5.34 -13.00 -10.04
C LEU A 378 -6.19 -14.06 -9.32
N ILE A 379 -6.63 -13.76 -8.09
CA ILE A 379 -7.56 -14.62 -7.34
C ILE A 379 -8.92 -14.66 -8.04
N ILE A 380 -9.45 -13.51 -8.46
CA ILE A 380 -10.69 -13.42 -9.22
C ILE A 380 -10.58 -14.20 -10.53
N ALA A 381 -9.48 -14.04 -11.28
CA ALA A 381 -9.26 -14.74 -12.54
C ALA A 381 -9.21 -16.27 -12.35
N LEU A 382 -8.56 -16.74 -11.28
CA LEU A 382 -8.51 -18.16 -10.95
C LEU A 382 -9.92 -18.71 -10.66
N ILE A 383 -10.68 -18.04 -9.81
CA ILE A 383 -12.03 -18.47 -9.44
C ILE A 383 -12.97 -18.36 -10.64
N ALA A 384 -12.80 -17.34 -11.50
CA ALA A 384 -13.55 -17.21 -12.74
C ALA A 384 -13.29 -18.39 -13.71
N ARG A 385 -12.03 -18.85 -13.76
CA ARG A 385 -11.67 -20.08 -14.52
C ARG A 385 -12.34 -21.32 -13.92
N GLU A 386 -12.26 -21.50 -12.62
CA GLU A 386 -12.88 -22.63 -11.93
C GLU A 386 -14.42 -22.62 -12.02
N ALA A 387 -15.04 -21.44 -12.09
CA ALA A 387 -16.47 -21.25 -12.29
C ALA A 387 -16.91 -21.39 -13.77
N GLY A 388 -15.98 -21.62 -14.69
CA GLY A 388 -16.27 -21.73 -16.12
C GLY A 388 -16.63 -20.41 -16.81
N VAL A 389 -16.41 -19.26 -16.13
CA VAL A 389 -16.58 -17.91 -16.70
C VAL A 389 -15.41 -17.55 -17.60
N PHE A 390 -14.18 -17.95 -17.21
CA PHE A 390 -12.98 -17.81 -18.04
C PHE A 390 -12.58 -19.16 -18.63
N ASN A 391 -12.25 -19.14 -19.92
CA ASN A 391 -11.46 -20.19 -20.52
C ASN A 391 -9.96 -19.97 -20.22
N ASP A 392 -9.12 -20.94 -20.57
CA ASP A 392 -7.68 -20.91 -20.31
C ASP A 392 -6.99 -19.71 -20.96
N ARG A 393 -7.43 -19.30 -22.15
CA ARG A 393 -6.92 -18.15 -22.88
C ARG A 393 -7.22 -16.85 -22.12
N MET A 394 -8.45 -16.64 -21.66
CA MET A 394 -8.85 -15.46 -20.91
C MET A 394 -8.10 -15.37 -19.58
N PHE A 395 -7.96 -16.51 -18.89
CA PHE A 395 -7.17 -16.59 -17.66
C PHE A 395 -5.71 -16.18 -17.92
N ALA A 396 -5.04 -16.76 -18.93
CA ALA A 396 -3.67 -16.42 -19.28
C ALA A 396 -3.52 -14.93 -19.64
N LEU A 397 -4.47 -14.36 -20.39
CA LEU A 397 -4.46 -12.96 -20.78
C LEU A 397 -4.53 -12.01 -19.58
N VAL A 398 -5.40 -12.31 -18.58
CA VAL A 398 -5.45 -11.56 -17.31
C VAL A 398 -4.12 -11.65 -16.60
N VAL A 399 -3.57 -12.86 -16.40
CA VAL A 399 -2.33 -13.07 -15.66
C VAL A 399 -1.15 -12.33 -16.31
N LEU A 400 -0.99 -12.46 -17.64
CA LEU A 400 0.04 -11.74 -18.39
C LEU A 400 -0.10 -10.21 -18.28
N THR A 401 -1.34 -9.71 -18.32
CA THR A 401 -1.60 -8.27 -18.18
C THR A 401 -1.29 -7.78 -16.78
N VAL A 402 -1.67 -8.53 -15.73
CA VAL A 402 -1.37 -8.19 -14.34
C VAL A 402 0.14 -8.17 -14.10
N ILE A 403 0.86 -9.23 -14.50
CA ILE A 403 2.32 -9.31 -14.37
C ILE A 403 3.00 -8.17 -15.13
N GLY A 404 2.61 -7.96 -16.39
CA GLY A 404 3.16 -6.87 -17.19
C GLY A 404 2.91 -5.50 -16.58
N SER A 405 1.72 -5.27 -16.01
CA SER A 405 1.40 -4.02 -15.31
C SER A 405 2.25 -3.83 -14.05
N PHE A 406 2.52 -4.88 -13.28
CA PHE A 406 3.41 -4.82 -12.11
C PHE A 406 4.83 -4.39 -12.48
N ILE A 407 5.39 -5.01 -13.54
CA ILE A 407 6.73 -4.69 -14.01
C ILE A 407 6.81 -3.22 -14.44
N VAL A 408 5.89 -2.77 -15.28
CA VAL A 408 5.94 -1.41 -15.83
C VAL A 408 5.64 -0.37 -14.76
N SER A 409 4.66 -0.61 -13.88
CA SER A 409 4.28 0.34 -12.84
C SER A 409 5.36 0.50 -11.77
N SER A 410 6.10 -0.57 -11.42
CA SER A 410 7.21 -0.46 -10.46
C SER A 410 8.25 0.55 -10.95
N PHE A 411 8.61 0.53 -12.24
CA PHE A 411 9.46 1.57 -12.81
C PHE A 411 8.77 2.93 -12.88
N GLY A 412 7.46 2.95 -13.20
CA GLY A 412 6.67 4.18 -13.22
C GLY A 412 6.68 4.90 -11.87
N HIS A 413 6.57 4.15 -10.78
CA HIS A 413 6.63 4.69 -9.42
C HIS A 413 8.01 5.26 -9.07
N LEU A 414 9.10 4.62 -9.52
CA LEU A 414 10.46 5.13 -9.31
C LEU A 414 10.69 6.50 -9.95
N TYR A 415 10.06 6.77 -11.08
CA TYR A 415 10.27 7.99 -11.87
C TYR A 415 9.00 8.85 -11.93
N ILE A 416 8.10 8.75 -10.95
CA ILE A 416 6.79 9.42 -11.01
C ILE A 416 6.91 10.94 -11.00
N ASN A 417 7.88 11.50 -10.26
CA ASN A 417 8.13 12.94 -10.20
C ASN A 417 8.74 13.46 -11.50
N GLU A 418 9.66 12.72 -12.11
CA GLU A 418 10.23 13.04 -13.42
C GLU A 418 9.16 12.98 -14.52
N LEU A 419 8.30 11.96 -14.47
CA LEU A 419 7.16 11.85 -15.38
C LEU A 419 6.20 13.02 -15.23
N TYR A 420 5.90 13.43 -13.99
CA TYR A 420 5.11 14.62 -13.73
C TYR A 420 5.78 15.87 -14.32
N ALA A 421 7.09 16.07 -14.08
CA ALA A 421 7.83 17.22 -14.60
C ALA A 421 7.74 17.34 -16.12
N MET A 422 7.76 16.21 -16.84
CA MET A 422 7.62 16.17 -18.29
C MET A 422 6.24 16.64 -18.78
N ILE A 423 5.17 16.33 -18.05
CA ILE A 423 3.80 16.63 -18.48
C ILE A 423 3.18 17.83 -17.77
N ARG A 424 3.87 18.41 -16.77
CA ARG A 424 3.39 19.57 -15.97
C ARG A 424 2.84 20.69 -16.84
N GLY A 425 3.52 21.01 -17.96
CA GLY A 425 3.07 22.02 -18.91
C GLY A 425 1.69 21.75 -19.52
N MET A 426 1.36 20.47 -19.74
CA MET A 426 0.06 20.04 -20.25
C MET A 426 -1.02 20.10 -19.17
N LEU A 427 -0.67 19.95 -17.89
CA LEU A 427 -1.61 19.92 -16.77
C LEU A 427 -2.07 21.32 -16.33
N ARG A 428 -1.48 22.40 -16.86
CA ARG A 428 -1.91 23.78 -16.56
C ARG A 428 -3.40 24.02 -16.79
N PHE A 429 -4.03 23.30 -17.73
CA PHE A 429 -5.47 23.43 -17.94
C PHE A 429 -6.29 22.92 -16.76
N VAL A 430 -5.77 21.90 -16.04
CA VAL A 430 -6.38 21.37 -14.81
C VAL A 430 -6.20 22.38 -13.70
N ASP A 431 -4.99 22.92 -13.53
CA ASP A 431 -4.67 23.90 -12.49
C ASP A 431 -5.47 25.19 -12.64
N ASN A 432 -5.67 25.66 -13.86
CA ASN A 432 -6.49 26.85 -14.16
C ASN A 432 -7.99 26.65 -13.83
N HIS A 433 -8.47 25.41 -13.83
CA HIS A 433 -9.86 25.06 -13.48
C HIS A 433 -10.02 24.71 -11.99
N SER A 434 -8.93 24.36 -11.33
CA SER A 434 -8.91 23.95 -9.93
C SER A 434 -9.16 25.15 -9.01
N ALA A 435 -9.69 24.85 -7.81
CA ALA A 435 -9.73 25.87 -6.78
C ALA A 435 -8.30 26.34 -6.48
N PRO A 436 -8.04 27.66 -6.41
CA PRO A 436 -6.76 28.12 -5.88
C PRO A 436 -6.56 27.50 -4.50
N TYR A 437 -5.31 27.23 -4.12
CA TYR A 437 -5.02 26.98 -2.70
C TYR A 437 -5.73 28.11 -1.94
N GLN A 438 -6.54 27.79 -0.91
CA GLN A 438 -7.32 28.80 -0.19
C GLN A 438 -6.36 29.81 0.46
N VAL A 439 -5.91 30.72 -0.36
CA VAL A 439 -5.22 31.92 0.06
C VAL A 439 -6.34 32.91 0.32
N GLU A 440 -6.74 33.07 1.56
CA GLU A 440 -7.39 34.33 1.93
C GLU A 440 -6.45 35.43 1.44
N SER A 441 -6.98 36.46 0.82
CA SER A 441 -6.19 37.59 0.32
C SER A 441 -5.37 38.16 1.49
N PHE A 442 -4.11 37.74 1.58
CA PHE A 442 -3.21 38.28 2.59
C PHE A 442 -2.82 39.69 2.15
N ASP A 443 -3.10 40.67 3.00
CA ASP A 443 -2.71 42.08 2.80
C ASP A 443 -1.19 42.31 2.96
N PHE A 444 -0.34 41.32 2.67
CA PHE A 444 1.10 41.48 2.74
C PHE A 444 1.81 40.79 1.57
N GLU A 445 2.94 41.35 1.17
CA GLU A 445 3.83 40.77 0.18
C GLU A 445 4.69 39.68 0.86
N PHE A 446 4.76 38.47 0.24
CA PHE A 446 5.60 37.38 0.72
C PHE A 446 7.09 37.74 0.54
N LYS A 447 7.65 38.39 1.54
CA LYS A 447 9.04 38.80 1.60
C LYS A 447 9.53 38.83 3.06
N ASP A 448 10.74 38.40 3.28
CA ASP A 448 11.38 38.34 4.61
C ASP A 448 10.55 37.54 5.66
N HIS A 449 9.70 36.62 5.21
CA HIS A 449 8.87 35.77 6.04
C HIS A 449 9.58 34.46 6.38
N VAL A 450 9.13 33.77 7.43
CA VAL A 450 9.61 32.45 7.82
C VAL A 450 8.64 31.41 7.28
N VAL A 451 9.15 30.37 6.63
CA VAL A 451 8.36 29.23 6.15
C VAL A 451 8.63 28.03 7.05
N VAL A 452 7.58 27.45 7.59
CA VAL A 452 7.63 26.23 8.42
C VAL A 452 6.78 25.17 7.75
N LEU A 453 7.39 24.04 7.44
CA LEU A 453 6.76 22.91 6.74
C LEU A 453 6.45 21.81 7.73
N SER A 454 5.22 21.33 7.71
CA SER A 454 4.62 20.35 8.61
C SER A 454 4.49 20.84 10.04
N TYR A 455 3.34 20.56 10.66
CA TYR A 455 3.06 20.92 12.04
C TYR A 455 3.25 19.70 12.96
N ASN A 456 4.23 19.83 13.83
CA ASN A 456 4.45 18.94 14.95
C ASN A 456 4.87 19.76 16.18
N GLU A 457 5.22 19.13 17.28
CA GLU A 457 5.60 19.81 18.51
C GLU A 457 6.82 20.75 18.30
N LEU A 458 7.82 20.31 17.56
CA LEU A 458 9.02 21.09 17.25
C LEU A 458 8.70 22.31 16.37
N SER A 459 7.96 22.09 15.31
CA SER A 459 7.61 23.15 14.35
C SER A 459 6.65 24.18 14.96
N GLY A 460 5.77 23.75 15.86
CA GLY A 460 4.89 24.63 16.63
C GLY A 460 5.67 25.61 17.48
N GLU A 461 6.64 25.12 18.26
CA GLU A 461 7.54 25.94 19.07
C GLU A 461 8.38 26.92 18.22
N ILE A 462 8.87 26.46 17.07
CA ILE A 462 9.61 27.29 16.12
C ILE A 462 8.71 28.40 15.56
N ALA A 463 7.49 28.04 15.14
CA ALA A 463 6.55 29.01 14.60
C ALA A 463 6.16 30.08 15.64
N ASP A 464 5.87 29.68 16.87
CA ASP A 464 5.55 30.59 17.97
C ASP A 464 6.74 31.50 18.32
N PHE A 465 7.97 30.97 18.33
CA PHE A 465 9.18 31.73 18.58
C PHE A 465 9.37 32.90 17.60
N TYR A 466 9.17 32.65 16.31
CA TYR A 466 9.28 33.70 15.30
C TYR A 466 8.07 34.65 15.31
N ALA A 467 6.87 34.13 15.51
CA ALA A 467 5.65 34.93 15.58
C ALA A 467 5.66 35.92 16.75
N GLN A 468 6.16 35.52 17.93
CA GLN A 468 6.33 36.40 19.10
C GLN A 468 7.34 37.53 18.84
N ARG A 469 8.27 37.36 17.93
CA ARG A 469 9.24 38.41 17.51
C ARG A 469 8.67 39.34 16.43
N GLY A 470 7.41 39.18 16.08
CA GLY A 470 6.72 39.97 15.07
C GLY A 470 7.00 39.54 13.62
N GLU A 471 7.68 38.41 13.42
CA GLU A 471 7.93 37.87 12.10
C GLU A 471 6.64 37.20 11.54
N LYS A 472 6.44 37.32 10.25
CA LYS A 472 5.36 36.57 9.60
C LYS A 472 5.82 35.14 9.34
N VAL A 473 5.09 34.19 9.90
CA VAL A 473 5.36 32.75 9.78
C VAL A 473 4.31 32.11 8.89
N LEU A 474 4.73 31.56 7.79
CA LEU A 474 3.89 30.76 6.91
C LEU A 474 4.01 29.29 7.35
N LEU A 475 2.99 28.80 8.01
CA LEU A 475 2.92 27.41 8.49
C LEU A 475 2.13 26.58 7.47
N MET A 476 2.82 25.68 6.78
CA MET A 476 2.23 24.80 5.78
C MET A 476 2.01 23.41 6.32
N ASP A 477 0.83 22.86 6.10
CA ASP A 477 0.52 21.48 6.43
C ASP A 477 -0.47 20.88 5.43
N LEU A 478 -0.48 19.55 5.36
CA LEU A 478 -1.43 18.75 4.58
C LEU A 478 -2.68 18.40 5.38
N ASP A 479 -2.70 18.69 6.68
CA ASP A 479 -3.88 18.50 7.53
C ASP A 479 -4.73 19.79 7.57
N PRO A 480 -5.95 19.76 7.04
CA PRO A 480 -6.85 20.92 7.10
C PRO A 480 -7.27 21.30 8.52
N GLU A 481 -7.26 20.36 9.46
CA GLU A 481 -7.64 20.61 10.85
C GLU A 481 -6.62 21.53 11.53
N ILE A 482 -5.33 21.38 11.20
CA ILE A 482 -4.26 22.27 11.65
C ILE A 482 -4.48 23.70 11.12
N THR A 483 -4.86 23.80 9.85
CA THR A 483 -5.17 25.08 9.22
C THR A 483 -6.38 25.77 9.90
N GLU A 484 -7.44 25.02 10.21
CA GLU A 484 -8.61 25.55 10.92
C GLU A 484 -8.30 25.97 12.36
N PHE A 485 -7.47 25.19 13.08
CA PHE A 485 -7.04 25.49 14.44
C PHE A 485 -6.34 26.86 14.52
N PHE A 486 -5.41 27.14 13.60
CA PHE A 486 -4.71 28.42 13.60
C PHE A 486 -5.57 29.59 13.09
N LYS A 487 -6.55 29.35 12.21
CA LYS A 487 -7.54 30.36 11.79
C LYS A 487 -8.41 30.89 12.93
N GLY A 488 -8.65 30.07 13.95
CA GLY A 488 -9.40 30.46 15.16
C GLY A 488 -8.63 31.35 16.14
N LYS A 489 -7.31 31.48 15.98
CA LYS A 489 -6.45 32.32 16.84
C LYS A 489 -6.35 33.73 16.27
N GLU A 490 -7.24 34.65 16.68
CA GLU A 490 -7.15 36.08 16.33
C GLU A 490 -5.81 36.67 16.80
N ASN A 491 -5.15 37.43 15.91
CA ASN A 491 -3.87 38.14 16.11
C ASN A 491 -2.58 37.30 16.10
N SER A 492 -2.53 36.11 15.50
CA SER A 492 -1.24 35.43 15.34
C SER A 492 -0.52 35.91 14.06
N ASN A 493 0.80 36.14 14.18
CA ASN A 493 1.66 36.31 13.00
C ASN A 493 1.86 34.99 12.24
N ILE A 494 1.25 33.91 12.68
CA ILE A 494 1.25 32.61 12.03
C ILE A 494 0.12 32.58 11.00
N ILE A 495 0.49 32.29 9.76
CA ILE A 495 -0.41 32.18 8.63
C ILE A 495 -0.49 30.70 8.25
N PRO A 496 -1.57 30.01 8.64
CA PRO A 496 -1.71 28.60 8.32
C PRO A 496 -2.11 28.44 6.85
N LEU A 497 -1.44 27.53 6.17
CA LEU A 497 -1.69 27.21 4.78
C LEU A 497 -1.84 25.71 4.57
N TYR A 498 -2.98 25.32 4.04
CA TYR A 498 -3.21 23.99 3.52
C TYR A 498 -2.61 23.88 2.12
N ALA A 499 -1.46 23.22 1.96
CA ALA A 499 -0.78 23.08 0.68
C ALA A 499 0.10 21.82 0.63
N ASP A 500 0.29 21.29 -0.57
CA ASP A 500 1.23 20.21 -0.84
C ASP A 500 2.65 20.77 -0.88
N MET A 501 3.47 20.40 0.12
CA MET A 501 4.84 20.90 0.29
C MET A 501 5.81 20.38 -0.77
N GLU A 502 5.45 19.33 -1.49
CA GLU A 502 6.22 18.81 -2.61
C GLU A 502 5.89 19.51 -3.95
N ASP A 503 4.87 20.37 -3.98
CA ASP A 503 4.46 21.05 -5.21
C ASP A 503 5.34 22.28 -5.46
N PRO A 504 6.16 22.31 -6.54
CA PRO A 504 6.97 23.48 -6.90
C PRO A 504 6.18 24.75 -7.14
N ASP A 505 4.90 24.64 -7.53
CA ASP A 505 4.04 25.83 -7.72
C ASP A 505 3.72 26.51 -6.38
N VAL A 506 3.70 25.75 -5.28
CA VAL A 506 3.57 26.27 -3.92
C VAL A 506 4.80 27.12 -3.55
N TRP A 507 6.00 26.63 -3.84
CA TRP A 507 7.24 27.35 -3.53
C TRP A 507 7.32 28.67 -4.30
N GLU A 508 6.90 28.67 -5.57
CA GLU A 508 6.84 29.89 -6.38
C GLU A 508 5.74 30.85 -5.90
N GLN A 509 4.54 30.33 -5.63
CA GLN A 509 3.37 31.14 -5.23
C GLN A 509 3.61 31.85 -3.89
N PHE A 510 4.28 31.17 -2.97
CA PHE A 510 4.55 31.69 -1.62
C PHE A 510 5.99 32.21 -1.47
N ALA A 511 6.66 32.47 -2.59
CA ALA A 511 7.95 33.14 -2.68
C ALA A 511 9.00 32.60 -1.69
N PHE A 512 9.24 31.27 -1.68
CA PHE A 512 10.28 30.65 -0.86
C PHE A 512 11.66 31.25 -1.13
N ASP A 513 11.90 31.69 -2.36
CA ASP A 513 13.13 32.36 -2.79
C ASP A 513 13.31 33.75 -2.20
N LYS A 514 12.28 34.31 -1.57
CA LYS A 514 12.32 35.61 -0.85
C LYS A 514 12.11 35.44 0.66
N ALA A 515 12.04 34.21 1.14
CA ALA A 515 11.89 33.93 2.56
C ALA A 515 13.16 34.31 3.34
N LYS A 516 13.00 34.71 4.58
CA LYS A 516 14.08 34.90 5.52
C LYS A 516 14.71 33.58 5.94
N LEU A 517 13.87 32.54 6.02
CA LEU A 517 14.24 31.21 6.49
C LEU A 517 13.17 30.22 6.03
N VAL A 518 13.60 29.03 5.59
CA VAL A 518 12.73 27.88 5.33
C VAL A 518 13.15 26.76 6.27
N ILE A 519 12.19 26.15 6.98
CA ILE A 519 12.42 25.07 7.93
C ILE A 519 11.47 23.93 7.59
N SER A 520 12.02 22.74 7.39
CA SER A 520 11.25 21.50 7.26
C SER A 520 11.28 20.73 8.57
N CYS A 521 10.10 20.33 9.05
CA CYS A 521 9.91 19.45 10.18
C CYS A 521 9.07 18.24 9.78
N LEU A 522 9.26 17.74 8.56
CA LEU A 522 8.61 16.53 8.08
C LEU A 522 9.11 15.32 8.86
N ASP A 523 8.19 14.50 9.32
CA ASP A 523 8.53 13.30 10.10
C ASP A 523 9.02 12.16 9.20
N GLU A 524 8.55 12.10 7.94
CA GLU A 524 8.91 11.08 6.95
C GLU A 524 8.99 11.68 5.55
N GLY A 525 9.94 11.21 4.76
CA GLY A 525 10.09 11.52 3.35
C GLY A 525 10.91 12.77 3.04
N GLN A 526 11.98 12.59 2.27
CA GLN A 526 12.94 13.67 1.94
C GLN A 526 12.63 14.35 0.60
N GLU A 527 11.56 13.98 -0.11
CA GLU A 527 11.32 14.48 -1.47
C GLU A 527 11.02 15.99 -1.51
N ALA A 528 10.27 16.47 -0.54
CA ALA A 528 10.03 17.91 -0.39
C ALA A 528 11.32 18.67 -0.12
N GLU A 529 12.15 18.18 0.80
CA GLU A 529 13.44 18.78 1.14
C GLU A 529 14.41 18.79 -0.04
N ILE A 530 14.48 17.69 -0.80
CA ILE A 530 15.29 17.60 -2.02
C ILE A 530 14.84 18.66 -3.02
N GLY A 531 13.55 18.71 -3.29
CA GLY A 531 12.97 19.64 -4.23
C GLY A 531 13.19 21.10 -3.84
N ILE A 532 12.91 21.44 -2.58
CA ILE A 532 13.09 22.80 -2.02
C ILE A 532 14.58 23.19 -2.02
N SER A 533 15.48 22.28 -1.64
CA SER A 533 16.92 22.53 -1.67
C SER A 533 17.40 22.85 -3.09
N GLN A 534 16.96 22.11 -4.08
CA GLN A 534 17.30 22.35 -5.49
C GLN A 534 16.72 23.68 -5.99
N PHE A 535 15.47 23.96 -5.64
CA PHE A 535 14.79 25.20 -6.00
C PHE A 535 15.52 26.42 -5.42
N LEU A 536 15.87 26.41 -4.12
CA LEU A 536 16.57 27.50 -3.47
C LEU A 536 18.01 27.65 -4.01
N LYS A 537 18.74 26.55 -4.25
CA LYS A 537 20.07 26.60 -4.87
C LYS A 537 20.08 27.30 -6.22
N GLN A 538 19.03 27.11 -7.02
CA GLN A 538 18.94 27.69 -8.36
C GLN A 538 18.51 29.15 -8.34
N ARG A 539 17.63 29.57 -7.41
CA ARG A 539 17.01 30.90 -7.43
C ARG A 539 17.57 31.85 -6.37
N SER A 540 17.81 31.37 -5.18
CA SER A 540 18.23 32.18 -4.03
C SER A 540 19.08 31.36 -3.05
N PRO A 541 20.35 31.08 -3.38
CA PRO A 541 21.21 30.24 -2.55
C PRO A 541 21.52 30.85 -1.18
N ASP A 542 21.22 32.13 -0.96
CA ASP A 542 21.42 32.83 0.31
C ASP A 542 20.30 32.56 1.33
N VAL A 543 19.12 32.10 0.89
CA VAL A 543 18.04 31.75 1.80
C VAL A 543 18.45 30.49 2.60
N PRO A 544 18.51 30.58 3.94
CA PRO A 544 18.86 29.43 4.74
C PRO A 544 17.72 28.41 4.72
N PHE A 545 18.07 27.17 4.41
CA PHE A 545 17.16 26.03 4.50
C PHE A 545 17.63 25.10 5.61
N LEU A 546 16.74 24.82 6.56
CA LEU A 546 16.95 23.92 7.69
C LEU A 546 15.99 22.74 7.55
N ALA A 547 16.43 21.56 7.97
CA ALA A 547 15.56 20.37 8.05
C ALA A 547 15.75 19.69 9.40
N ALA A 548 14.70 19.07 9.92
CA ALA A 548 14.72 18.28 11.14
C ALA A 548 14.63 16.80 10.80
N THR A 549 15.42 15.95 11.49
CA THR A 549 15.31 14.49 11.41
C THR A 549 15.78 13.84 12.70
N SER A 550 15.26 12.65 13.01
CA SER A 550 15.78 11.80 14.09
C SER A 550 16.93 10.89 13.61
N SER A 551 17.02 10.62 12.31
CA SER A 551 17.98 9.69 11.71
C SER A 551 19.33 10.33 11.41
N HIS A 552 20.43 9.64 11.76
CA HIS A 552 21.79 10.07 11.41
C HIS A 552 22.09 9.88 9.92
N GLU A 553 21.51 8.85 9.30
CA GLU A 553 21.71 8.51 7.90
C GLU A 553 21.03 9.57 7.01
N GLU A 554 19.79 9.91 7.32
CA GLU A 554 19.06 10.99 6.65
C GLU A 554 19.73 12.36 6.82
N ALA A 555 20.27 12.65 8.01
CA ALA A 555 20.97 13.92 8.23
C ALA A 555 22.19 14.07 7.31
N LEU A 556 22.93 12.99 7.05
CA LEU A 556 24.06 13.02 6.11
C LEU A 556 23.58 13.27 4.69
N GLU A 557 22.52 12.60 4.26
CA GLU A 557 21.91 12.80 2.94
C GLU A 557 21.42 14.25 2.76
N LEU A 558 20.71 14.80 3.75
CA LEU A 558 20.24 16.18 3.71
C LEU A 558 21.41 17.19 3.59
N TYR A 559 22.54 16.96 4.28
CA TYR A 559 23.73 17.78 4.11
C TYR A 559 24.35 17.65 2.71
N GLU A 560 24.42 16.44 2.14
CA GLU A 560 24.90 16.20 0.77
C GLU A 560 24.00 16.90 -0.27
N MET A 561 22.72 16.96 -0.01
CA MET A 561 21.74 17.69 -0.83
C MET A 561 21.85 19.21 -0.68
N GLY A 562 22.56 19.70 0.35
CA GLY A 562 22.87 21.11 0.55
C GLY A 562 21.93 21.84 1.49
N VAL A 563 21.23 21.14 2.34
CA VAL A 563 20.58 21.72 3.52
C VAL A 563 21.63 22.39 4.38
N ARG A 564 21.38 23.63 4.80
CA ARG A 564 22.40 24.44 5.47
C ARG A 564 22.67 23.98 6.91
N TYR A 565 21.63 23.49 7.58
CA TYR A 565 21.72 22.92 8.92
C TYR A 565 20.64 21.87 9.14
N VAL A 566 21.02 20.73 9.69
CA VAL A 566 20.09 19.67 10.04
C VAL A 566 19.93 19.59 11.55
N ILE A 567 18.69 19.75 12.00
CA ILE A 567 18.27 19.62 13.39
C ILE A 567 18.09 18.14 13.70
N GLN A 568 19.13 17.52 14.26
CA GLN A 568 19.04 16.12 14.71
C GLN A 568 18.39 16.06 16.09
N THR A 569 17.11 15.74 16.16
CA THR A 569 16.33 15.77 17.40
C THR A 569 16.91 14.86 18.47
N ASP A 570 17.24 13.61 18.15
CA ASP A 570 17.79 12.63 19.09
C ASP A 570 19.20 13.00 19.59
N TYR A 571 20.01 13.58 18.71
CA TYR A 571 21.33 14.08 19.10
C TYR A 571 21.21 15.27 20.05
N LEU A 572 20.33 16.21 19.74
CA LEU A 572 20.10 17.38 20.60
C LEU A 572 19.50 16.97 21.95
N ALA A 573 18.55 16.05 21.96
CA ALA A 573 18.00 15.48 23.18
C ALA A 573 19.09 14.80 24.02
N SER A 574 19.95 13.96 23.40
CA SER A 574 21.08 13.29 24.06
C SER A 574 22.13 14.27 24.59
N LYS A 575 22.39 15.35 23.84
CA LYS A 575 23.30 16.41 24.26
C LYS A 575 22.71 17.17 25.45
N LYS A 576 21.44 17.55 25.37
CA LYS A 576 20.72 18.23 26.45
C LYS A 576 20.64 17.39 27.72
N PHE A 577 20.39 16.09 27.56
CA PHE A 577 20.41 15.12 28.66
C PHE A 577 21.78 15.17 29.37
N ARG A 578 22.89 15.10 28.61
CA ARG A 578 24.25 15.20 29.20
C ARG A 578 24.53 16.53 29.88
N GLU A 579 24.09 17.64 29.32
CA GLU A 579 24.24 18.98 29.90
C GLU A 579 23.44 19.12 31.20
N VAL A 580 22.20 18.62 31.22
CA VAL A 580 21.31 18.78 32.37
C VAL A 580 21.58 17.78 33.47
N PHE A 581 21.90 16.53 33.11
CA PHE A 581 22.00 15.41 34.05
C PHE A 581 23.44 14.90 34.25
N GLY A 582 24.38 15.16 33.33
CA GLY A 582 25.73 14.59 33.38
C GLY A 582 26.56 15.07 34.57
N GLU A 583 26.37 16.31 35.05
CA GLU A 583 27.06 16.85 36.22
C GLU A 583 26.27 16.65 37.53
N GLU A 584 24.96 16.46 37.47
CA GLU A 584 24.10 16.37 38.65
C GLU A 584 23.92 14.96 39.17
N ILE A 585 24.05 13.93 38.28
CA ILE A 585 24.02 12.53 38.72
C ILE A 585 25.08 12.24 39.75
N ASP A 586 26.26 12.90 39.64
CA ASP A 586 27.37 12.71 40.55
C ASP A 586 27.28 13.56 41.84
N LYS A 587 26.44 14.59 41.91
CA LYS A 587 26.48 15.62 42.98
C LYS A 587 25.24 15.74 43.89
N SER A 588 24.04 15.36 43.49
CA SER A 588 22.85 15.81 44.22
C SER A 588 21.68 14.84 44.39
N GLY A 589 21.84 13.55 44.24
CA GLY A 589 20.80 12.60 44.62
C GLY A 589 19.37 12.83 44.01
N SER A 590 18.38 12.10 44.51
CA SER A 590 17.03 12.04 43.93
C SER A 590 16.18 13.31 44.02
N GLU A 591 16.55 14.29 44.86
CA GLU A 591 15.75 15.51 45.08
C GLU A 591 15.80 16.50 43.90
N ALA A 592 16.98 16.67 43.27
CA ALA A 592 17.13 17.56 42.12
C ALA A 592 16.37 17.03 40.89
N PHE A 593 16.27 15.68 40.73
CA PHE A 593 15.47 15.07 39.69
C PHE A 593 13.97 15.29 39.90
N LYS A 594 13.54 15.33 41.17
CA LYS A 594 12.13 15.54 41.49
C LYS A 594 11.69 16.96 41.16
N GLU A 595 12.49 17.96 41.49
CA GLU A 595 12.18 19.38 41.21
C GLU A 595 12.14 19.63 39.69
N LYS A 596 13.15 19.17 38.95
CA LYS A 596 13.18 19.29 37.48
C LYS A 596 12.07 18.45 36.80
N GLY A 597 11.75 17.28 37.36
CA GLY A 597 10.65 16.46 36.92
C GLY A 597 9.27 17.14 37.09
N GLU A 598 9.09 17.87 38.20
CA GLU A 598 7.87 18.64 38.45
C GLU A 598 7.74 19.86 37.51
N GLU A 599 8.87 20.55 37.23
CA GLU A 599 8.90 21.64 36.23
C GLU A 599 8.57 21.13 34.83
N HIS A 600 9.22 20.04 34.41
CA HIS A 600 9.00 19.43 33.12
C HIS A 600 7.56 18.88 33.01
N TRP A 601 7.02 18.28 34.08
CA TRP A 601 5.64 17.81 34.11
C TRP A 601 4.62 18.95 33.92
N LYS A 602 4.85 20.10 34.54
CA LYS A 602 3.99 21.29 34.36
C LYS A 602 4.03 21.78 32.91
N ALA A 603 5.24 21.93 32.34
CA ALA A 603 5.41 22.34 30.95
C ALA A 603 4.74 21.35 29.98
N THR A 604 4.96 20.03 30.16
CA THR A 604 4.31 18.98 29.33
C THR A 604 2.80 18.99 29.45
N ARG A 605 2.27 19.32 30.65
CA ARG A 605 0.83 19.44 30.86
C ARG A 605 0.24 20.64 30.15
N GLU A 606 0.92 21.79 30.16
CA GLU A 606 0.50 23.00 29.45
C GLU A 606 0.50 22.76 27.93
N ILE A 607 1.54 22.08 27.40
CA ILE A 607 1.60 21.66 26.00
C ILE A 607 0.44 20.70 25.68
N LYS A 608 0.20 19.70 26.52
CA LYS A 608 -0.91 18.74 26.32
C LYS A 608 -2.29 19.40 26.41
N GLU A 609 -2.48 20.37 27.29
CA GLU A 609 -3.74 21.13 27.36
C GLU A 609 -3.93 21.99 26.11
N GLY A 610 -2.86 22.58 25.56
CA GLY A 610 -2.84 23.25 24.26
C GLY A 610 -3.10 22.32 23.07
N LEU A 611 -2.42 21.18 23.04
CA LEU A 611 -2.63 20.13 22.02
C LEU A 611 -3.95 19.39 22.21
N GLY A 612 -4.41 19.22 23.45
CA GLY A 612 -5.69 18.56 23.78
C GLY A 612 -6.93 19.31 23.27
N GLU A 613 -6.79 20.59 22.93
CA GLU A 613 -7.80 21.30 22.14
C GLU A 613 -7.77 20.91 20.67
N ILE A 614 -6.60 20.57 20.13
CA ILE A 614 -6.45 20.06 18.76
C ILE A 614 -7.04 18.64 18.63
N PHE A 615 -6.74 17.75 19.60
CA PHE A 615 -7.19 16.35 19.58
C PHE A 615 -8.60 16.10 20.10
N LYS A 616 -9.32 17.10 20.58
CA LYS A 616 -10.75 16.97 20.89
C LYS A 616 -11.66 16.94 19.65
N PHE A 617 -11.12 17.26 18.49
CA PHE A 617 -11.83 17.24 17.20
C PHE A 617 -11.37 16.08 16.29
N VAL A 618 -10.45 15.22 16.72
CA VAL A 618 -10.08 13.94 16.12
C VAL A 618 -10.74 12.79 16.90
#